data_5516d1ef8a4299d3b82598d23a1c19c4
#
_entry.id   5516d1ef8a4299d3b82598d23a1c19c4
#
_cell.length_a   1.000
_cell.length_b   1.000
_cell.length_c   1.000
_cell.angle_alpha   90.00
_cell.angle_beta   90.00
_cell.angle_gamma   90.00
#
_symmetry.space_group_name_H-M   'P 1'
#
loop_
_entity.id
_entity.type
_entity.pdbx_description
1 polymer ?
#
loop_
_entity_poly.entity_id
_entity_poly.type
_entity_poly.pdbx_seq_one_letter_code
_entity_poly.pdbx_strand_id
1 'polypeptide(L)'
;VTPRPQPGNPQPRVFRLPAAQALINRMGFNNHGLQQFVANVERSTAFSARGGILGLNIGKNADTPIERALDDYLLGLRAVYP
;
A
#
# COMPACT_ATOMS: atom_id res chain seq x y z
N VAL A 1 0.71 0.44 1.64
CA VAL A 1 -0.33 0.07 2.63
C VAL A 1 -0.40 1.11 3.74
N THR A 2 -1.56 1.27 4.34
CA THR A 2 -1.81 2.18 5.46
C THR A 2 -2.29 1.38 6.68
N PRO A 3 -2.16 1.92 7.91
CA PRO A 3 -2.55 1.19 9.12
C PRO A 3 -3.99 0.66 9.08
N ARG A 4 -4.94 1.50 8.69
CA ARG A 4 -6.35 1.11 8.54
C ARG A 4 -6.71 0.96 7.06
N PRO A 5 -7.71 0.14 6.71
CA PRO A 5 -8.23 0.11 5.34
C PRO A 5 -8.72 1.47 4.89
N GLN A 6 -8.54 1.78 3.59
CA GLN A 6 -9.12 3.00 3.01
C GLN A 6 -9.54 2.74 1.56
N PRO A 7 -10.65 3.35 1.12
CA PRO A 7 -11.21 3.09 -0.22
C PRO A 7 -10.45 3.77 -1.35
N GLY A 8 -9.63 4.78 -1.04
CA GLY A 8 -9.03 5.62 -2.06
C GLY A 8 -10.00 6.64 -2.62
N ASN A 9 -9.64 7.23 -3.75
CA ASN A 9 -10.43 8.27 -4.40
C ASN A 9 -11.67 7.69 -5.11
N PRO A 10 -12.73 8.51 -5.36
CA PRO A 10 -13.86 8.08 -6.15
C PRO A 10 -13.46 7.67 -7.57
N GLN A 11 -14.18 6.71 -8.14
CA GLN A 11 -14.01 6.31 -9.53
C GLN A 11 -14.79 7.26 -10.47
N PRO A 12 -14.32 7.47 -11.73
CA PRO A 12 -13.17 6.84 -12.38
C PRO A 12 -11.83 7.40 -11.85
N ARG A 13 -10.85 6.54 -11.73
CA ARG A 13 -9.56 6.90 -11.15
C ARG A 13 -8.35 6.27 -11.87
N VAL A 14 -8.60 5.50 -12.94
CA VAL A 14 -7.55 4.95 -13.81
C VAL A 14 -7.93 5.24 -15.24
N PHE A 15 -6.98 5.74 -16.03
CA PHE A 15 -7.22 6.18 -17.41
C PHE A 15 -6.14 5.60 -18.31
N ARG A 16 -6.58 4.99 -19.42
CA ARG A 16 -5.69 4.44 -20.43
C ARG A 16 -5.34 5.50 -21.44
N LEU A 17 -4.06 5.57 -21.81
CA LEU A 17 -3.57 6.42 -22.90
C LEU A 17 -2.90 5.53 -23.96
N PRO A 18 -3.69 4.87 -24.85
CA PRO A 18 -3.14 3.87 -25.78
C PRO A 18 -2.07 4.45 -26.71
N ALA A 19 -2.26 5.66 -27.20
CA ALA A 19 -1.29 6.31 -28.11
C ALA A 19 0.06 6.55 -27.46
N ALA A 20 0.09 6.76 -26.14
CA ALA A 20 1.32 6.96 -25.38
C ALA A 20 1.81 5.67 -24.69
N GLN A 21 1.09 4.56 -24.85
CA GLN A 21 1.36 3.30 -24.15
C GLN A 21 1.52 3.51 -22.63
N ALA A 22 0.60 4.29 -22.06
CA ALA A 22 0.69 4.74 -20.66
C ALA A 22 -0.66 4.63 -19.96
N LEU A 23 -0.59 4.70 -18.62
CA LEU A 23 -1.75 4.81 -17.74
C LEU A 23 -1.58 6.04 -16.85
N ILE A 24 -2.68 6.74 -16.62
CA ILE A 24 -2.77 7.78 -15.59
C ILE A 24 -3.69 7.27 -14.51
N ASN A 25 -3.33 7.50 -13.24
CA ASN A 25 -4.20 7.14 -12.14
C ASN A 25 -4.20 8.22 -11.06
N ARG A 26 -5.30 8.20 -10.30
CA ARG A 26 -5.48 8.95 -9.06
C ARG A 26 -6.14 8.06 -8.02
N MET A 27 -5.58 6.88 -7.79
CA MET A 27 -6.22 5.84 -6.99
C MET A 27 -6.41 6.22 -5.52
N GLY A 28 -5.53 7.06 -4.97
CA GLY A 28 -5.65 7.50 -3.58
C GLY A 28 -5.23 6.44 -2.58
N PHE A 29 -4.36 5.51 -3.00
CA PHE A 29 -3.78 4.48 -2.13
C PHE A 29 -4.83 3.59 -1.46
N ASN A 30 -5.80 3.12 -2.25
CA ASN A 30 -6.79 2.16 -1.79
C ASN A 30 -6.11 0.87 -1.32
N ASN A 31 -6.48 0.40 -0.14
CA ASN A 31 -5.91 -0.83 0.42
C ASN A 31 -6.77 -1.38 1.57
N HIS A 32 -6.48 -2.61 1.98
CA HIS A 32 -7.22 -3.31 3.00
C HIS A 32 -6.57 -3.24 4.39
N GLY A 33 -5.58 -2.38 4.58
CA GLY A 33 -4.91 -2.16 5.86
C GLY A 33 -3.78 -3.12 6.15
N LEU A 34 -3.02 -2.82 7.22
CA LEU A 34 -1.82 -3.56 7.60
C LEU A 34 -2.10 -5.02 7.96
N GLN A 35 -3.18 -5.30 8.67
CA GLN A 35 -3.47 -6.67 9.10
C GLN A 35 -3.60 -7.62 7.91
N GLN A 36 -4.40 -7.25 6.93
CA GLN A 36 -4.58 -8.04 5.70
C GLN A 36 -3.29 -8.09 4.89
N PHE A 37 -2.57 -6.98 4.82
CA PHE A 37 -1.32 -6.87 4.08
C PHE A 37 -0.27 -7.83 4.63
N VAL A 38 -0.05 -7.85 5.94
CA VAL A 38 0.92 -8.74 6.59
C VAL A 38 0.53 -10.21 6.36
N ALA A 39 -0.75 -10.54 6.48
CA ALA A 39 -1.22 -11.90 6.21
C ALA A 39 -0.93 -12.32 4.76
N ASN A 40 -1.11 -11.42 3.80
CA ASN A 40 -0.82 -11.68 2.39
C ASN A 40 0.69 -11.87 2.16
N VAL A 41 1.53 -11.04 2.80
CA VAL A 41 2.99 -11.14 2.70
C VAL A 41 3.47 -12.48 3.26
N GLU A 42 2.97 -12.89 4.42
CA GLU A 42 3.34 -14.14 5.05
C GLU A 42 3.00 -15.37 4.18
N ARG A 43 1.92 -15.28 3.39
CA ARG A 43 1.55 -16.35 2.45
C ARG A 43 2.38 -16.36 1.17
N SER A 44 3.07 -15.27 0.84
CA SER A 44 3.82 -15.14 -0.41
C SER A 44 5.28 -15.61 -0.28
N THR A 45 5.53 -16.64 0.55
CA THR A 45 6.87 -17.13 0.84
C THR A 45 7.58 -17.74 -0.37
N ALA A 46 6.83 -18.19 -1.38
CA ALA A 46 7.42 -18.82 -2.57
C ALA A 46 8.36 -17.89 -3.34
N PHE A 47 8.06 -16.58 -3.37
CA PHE A 47 8.90 -15.61 -4.06
C PHE A 47 10.24 -15.41 -3.33
N SER A 48 10.19 -15.19 -2.01
CA SER A 48 11.42 -15.00 -1.22
C SER A 48 12.25 -16.29 -1.13
N ALA A 49 11.60 -17.45 -1.12
CA ALA A 49 12.30 -18.74 -1.13
C ALA A 49 13.13 -18.97 -2.40
N ARG A 50 12.79 -18.28 -3.50
CA ARG A 50 13.53 -18.33 -4.77
C ARG A 50 14.60 -17.24 -4.88
N GLY A 51 14.91 -16.53 -3.81
CA GLY A 51 15.90 -15.45 -3.81
C GLY A 51 15.37 -14.13 -4.35
N GLY A 52 14.04 -13.97 -4.47
CA GLY A 52 13.43 -12.72 -4.90
C GLY A 52 13.54 -11.64 -3.82
N ILE A 53 13.53 -10.38 -4.25
CA ILE A 53 13.52 -9.22 -3.35
C ILE A 53 12.09 -8.70 -3.28
N LEU A 54 11.53 -8.66 -2.07
CA LEU A 54 10.20 -8.15 -1.81
C LEU A 54 10.28 -6.80 -1.11
N GLY A 55 9.86 -5.74 -1.80
CA GLY A 55 9.74 -4.41 -1.23
C GLY A 55 8.34 -4.19 -0.70
N LEU A 56 8.23 -3.62 0.50
CA LEU A 56 6.95 -3.31 1.13
C LEU A 56 6.81 -1.79 1.28
N ASN A 57 5.73 -1.25 0.72
CA ASN A 57 5.46 0.19 0.76
C ASN A 57 4.51 0.51 1.92
N ILE A 58 4.94 1.38 2.82
CA ILE A 58 4.13 1.84 3.96
C ILE A 58 3.81 3.32 3.83
N GLY A 59 2.63 3.71 4.30
CA GLY A 59 2.18 5.10 4.24
C GLY A 59 1.19 5.43 5.34
N LYS A 60 0.87 6.72 5.46
CA LYS A 60 -0.14 7.18 6.41
C LYS A 60 -1.54 7.10 5.79
N ASN A 61 -2.56 6.91 6.60
CA ASN A 61 -3.94 7.00 6.16
C ASN A 61 -4.30 8.42 5.68
N ALA A 62 -5.20 8.51 4.72
CA ALA A 62 -5.67 9.79 4.19
C ALA A 62 -6.29 10.68 5.28
N ASP A 63 -7.01 10.07 6.23
CA ASP A 63 -7.67 10.77 7.33
C ASP A 63 -6.76 11.03 8.54
N THR A 64 -5.52 10.57 8.53
CA THR A 64 -4.57 10.86 9.59
C THR A 64 -4.00 12.27 9.36
N PRO A 65 -4.10 13.19 10.35
CA PRO A 65 -3.51 14.51 10.24
C PRO A 65 -2.00 14.44 10.02
N ILE A 66 -1.45 15.38 9.27
CA ILE A 66 -0.01 15.36 8.94
C ILE A 66 0.86 15.42 10.22
N GLU A 67 0.40 16.06 11.26
CA GLU A 67 1.09 16.16 12.56
C GLU A 67 1.23 14.80 13.23
N ARG A 68 0.42 13.83 12.84
CA ARG A 68 0.43 12.45 13.36
C ARG A 68 0.92 11.42 12.36
N ALA A 69 1.48 11.86 11.25
CA ALA A 69 1.99 10.97 10.20
C ALA A 69 3.00 9.95 10.76
N LEU A 70 3.87 10.39 11.69
CA LEU A 70 4.87 9.51 12.30
C LEU A 70 4.24 8.29 12.97
N ASP A 71 3.09 8.46 13.64
CA ASP A 71 2.40 7.36 14.31
C ASP A 71 2.03 6.27 13.31
N ASP A 72 1.48 6.65 12.15
CA ASP A 72 1.10 5.71 11.10
C ASP A 72 2.33 5.01 10.49
N TYR A 73 3.40 5.74 10.23
CA TYR A 73 4.64 5.17 9.70
C TYR A 73 5.27 4.18 10.69
N LEU A 74 5.23 4.49 11.99
CA LEU A 74 5.76 3.58 13.01
C LEU A 74 4.92 2.30 13.11
N LEU A 75 3.60 2.42 13.02
CA LEU A 75 2.72 1.25 12.98
C LEU A 75 3.06 0.36 11.79
N GLY A 76 3.21 0.96 10.61
CA GLY A 76 3.59 0.23 9.40
C GLY A 76 4.94 -0.45 9.53
N LEU A 77 5.94 0.30 9.98
CA LEU A 77 7.30 -0.23 10.10
C LEU A 77 7.36 -1.40 11.08
N ARG A 78 6.71 -1.27 12.25
CA ARG A 78 6.69 -2.34 13.25
C ARG A 78 5.96 -3.58 12.76
N ALA A 79 4.95 -3.41 11.92
CA ALA A 79 4.21 -4.54 11.38
C ALA A 79 4.98 -5.32 10.31
N VAL A 80 5.79 -4.64 9.48
CA VAL A 80 6.46 -5.26 8.33
C VAL A 80 7.92 -5.60 8.58
N TYR A 81 8.55 -4.98 9.56
CA TYR A 81 9.94 -5.25 9.90
C TYR A 81 9.99 -6.24 11.07
N PRO A 82 10.38 -7.49 10.80
CA PRO A 82 10.42 -8.52 11.83
C PRO A 82 11.61 -8.36 12.79
#